data_80a04d4ef8417a0503104db36c2257b9
#
_entry.id   80a04d4ef8417a0503104db36c2257b9
#
_cell.length_a   1.000
_cell.length_b   1.000
_cell.length_c   1.000
_cell.angle_alpha   90.00
_cell.angle_beta   90.00
_cell.angle_gamma   90.00
#
_symmetry.space_group_name_H-M   'P 1'
#
loop_
_entity.id
_entity.type
_entity.pdbx_description
1 polymer ?
#
loop_
_entity_poly.entity_id
_entity_poly.type
_entity_poly.pdbx_seq_one_letter_code
_entity_poly.pdbx_strand_id
1 'polypeptide(L)'
;MTDSAALPYRISVVISTYNDREFIEKKLAEIRQQSIFEAAEFIFVEPDSPQRERELLAPFCEQHPNCRLLALDERVNLFKAWNLGWEAASAPLVCNSNMDDMMHPRLLESVAGQMEGCDWDVCTVLIARAELSSIPANDQWSLASLKRMRLFHRPGAFTAWRRSLQDTVGMFDDDYFAAGDKEFWGRIIDSGVKYGMIRKILYIYSKSEQQLSKSPAGEQRRQQDKQRLSRTGYRRYWPYRIFPHYTFMRLVFRLYPRRYYLPPA
;
A
#
# COMPACT_ATOMS: atom_id res chain seq x y z
N MET A 1 29.33 -23.71 3.96
CA MET A 1 27.99 -23.66 4.59
C MET A 1 27.82 -22.24 5.04
N THR A 2 27.19 -21.42 4.22
CA THR A 2 26.88 -20.03 4.56
C THR A 2 25.71 -20.05 5.52
N ASP A 3 25.98 -19.63 6.74
CA ASP A 3 24.98 -19.38 7.78
C ASP A 3 23.96 -18.38 7.20
N SER A 4 22.79 -18.86 6.81
CA SER A 4 21.69 -18.02 6.38
C SER A 4 21.13 -17.36 7.65
N ALA A 5 21.76 -16.26 8.07
CA ALA A 5 21.20 -15.43 9.12
C ALA A 5 19.74 -15.13 8.72
N ALA A 6 18.78 -15.61 9.51
CA ALA A 6 17.37 -15.34 9.29
C ALA A 6 17.20 -13.82 9.15
N LEU A 7 16.57 -13.37 8.06
CA LEU A 7 16.30 -11.96 7.86
C LEU A 7 15.51 -11.46 9.06
N PRO A 8 15.89 -10.34 9.69
CA PRO A 8 15.25 -9.88 10.92
C PRO A 8 13.77 -9.53 10.75
N TYR A 9 13.36 -9.23 9.52
CA TYR A 9 12.00 -8.77 9.21
C TYR A 9 11.29 -9.70 8.22
N ARG A 10 9.96 -9.85 8.41
CA ARG A 10 9.09 -10.65 7.54
C ARG A 10 8.58 -9.85 6.35
N ILE A 11 8.34 -8.55 6.54
CA ILE A 11 7.79 -7.64 5.53
C ILE A 11 8.35 -6.24 5.72
N SER A 12 8.71 -5.58 4.63
CA SER A 12 9.08 -4.16 4.60
C SER A 12 7.90 -3.34 4.08
N VAL A 13 7.56 -2.27 4.80
CA VAL A 13 6.48 -1.34 4.45
C VAL A 13 7.11 -0.03 3.99
N VAL A 14 6.95 0.31 2.72
CA VAL A 14 7.40 1.59 2.16
C VAL A 14 6.28 2.62 2.29
N ILE A 15 6.56 3.72 2.95
CA ILE A 15 5.63 4.83 3.19
C ILE A 15 6.26 6.11 2.67
N SER A 16 5.75 6.62 1.55
CA SER A 16 6.16 7.94 1.05
C SER A 16 5.31 9.05 1.67
N THR A 17 5.91 10.21 1.91
CA THR A 17 5.24 11.38 2.46
C THR A 17 5.63 12.64 1.70
N TYR A 18 4.66 13.48 1.37
CA TYR A 18 4.87 14.80 0.76
C TYR A 18 3.63 15.67 0.94
N ASN A 19 3.74 16.73 1.73
CA ASN A 19 2.62 17.56 2.19
C ASN A 19 1.60 16.79 3.04
N ASP A 20 2.08 15.87 3.86
CA ASP A 20 1.28 14.93 4.65
C ASP A 20 1.49 15.11 6.17
N ARG A 21 2.05 16.24 6.60
CA ARG A 21 2.42 16.49 8.01
C ARG A 21 1.27 16.22 8.98
N GLU A 22 0.06 16.53 8.59
CA GLU A 22 -1.15 16.32 9.41
C GLU A 22 -1.46 14.84 9.71
N PHE A 23 -0.93 13.90 8.89
CA PHE A 23 -1.19 12.47 9.03
C PHE A 23 -0.09 11.73 9.81
N ILE A 24 1.08 12.35 10.02
CA ILE A 24 2.27 11.68 10.58
C ILE A 24 2.00 11.04 11.93
N GLU A 25 1.51 11.81 12.91
CA GLU A 25 1.30 11.28 14.27
C GLU A 25 0.33 10.11 14.28
N LYS A 26 -0.76 10.22 13.50
CA LYS A 26 -1.74 9.15 13.36
C LYS A 26 -1.13 7.91 12.71
N LYS A 27 -0.32 8.08 11.67
CA LYS A 27 0.36 6.98 10.99
C LYS A 27 1.36 6.29 11.91
N LEU A 28 2.17 7.05 12.65
CA LEU A 28 3.13 6.50 13.60
C LEU A 28 2.45 5.70 14.73
N ALA A 29 1.33 6.21 15.25
CA ALA A 29 0.52 5.47 16.23
C ALA A 29 -0.07 4.18 15.63
N GLU A 30 -0.52 4.22 14.38
CA GLU A 30 -1.10 3.07 13.67
C GLU A 30 -0.08 1.97 13.41
N ILE A 31 1.11 2.31 12.92
CA ILE A 31 2.13 1.28 12.63
C ILE A 31 2.61 0.58 13.90
N ARG A 32 2.69 1.29 15.03
CA ARG A 32 3.02 0.69 16.34
C ARG A 32 1.97 -0.32 16.83
N GLN A 33 0.74 -0.20 16.34
CA GLN A 33 -0.35 -1.14 16.67
C GLN A 33 -0.34 -2.39 15.79
N GLN A 34 0.56 -2.50 14.79
CA GLN A 34 0.67 -3.72 14.02
C GLN A 34 1.09 -4.89 14.92
N SER A 35 0.37 -6.00 14.87
CA SER A 35 0.61 -7.18 15.71
C SER A 35 2.01 -7.78 15.56
N ILE A 36 2.69 -7.48 14.44
CA ILE A 36 4.07 -7.89 14.17
C ILE A 36 5.00 -6.67 14.00
N PHE A 37 4.77 -5.58 14.75
CA PHE A 37 5.55 -4.35 14.61
C PHE A 37 7.06 -4.61 14.62
N GLU A 38 7.56 -5.36 15.60
CA GLU A 38 9.01 -5.65 15.74
C GLU A 38 9.56 -6.57 14.62
N ALA A 39 8.69 -7.34 13.97
CA ALA A 39 9.06 -8.22 12.85
C ALA A 39 8.75 -7.61 11.47
N ALA A 40 8.36 -6.35 11.43
CA ALA A 40 8.16 -5.57 10.21
C ALA A 40 9.15 -4.42 10.13
N GLU A 41 9.68 -4.16 8.96
CA GLU A 41 10.53 -3.00 8.66
C GLU A 41 9.65 -1.88 8.08
N PHE A 42 9.83 -0.65 8.57
CA PHE A 42 9.12 0.53 8.06
C PHE A 42 10.12 1.50 7.46
N ILE A 43 9.93 1.84 6.18
CA ILE A 43 10.83 2.71 5.41
C ILE A 43 10.03 3.94 4.99
N PHE A 44 10.29 5.06 5.65
CA PHE A 44 9.71 6.35 5.27
C PHE A 44 10.58 6.99 4.20
N VAL A 45 9.95 7.44 3.11
CA VAL A 45 10.64 8.19 2.05
C VAL A 45 10.06 9.59 2.01
N GLU A 46 10.89 10.57 2.35
CA GLU A 46 10.52 12.00 2.40
C GLU A 46 11.32 12.78 1.35
N PRO A 47 10.68 13.16 0.21
CA PRO A 47 11.35 13.81 -0.91
C PRO A 47 11.31 15.34 -0.81
N ASP A 48 12.08 15.91 0.12
CA ASP A 48 12.21 17.36 0.34
C ASP A 48 10.86 18.10 0.41
N SER A 49 10.00 17.63 1.30
CA SER A 49 8.67 18.19 1.50
C SER A 49 8.73 19.58 2.15
N PRO A 50 7.97 20.57 1.64
CA PRO A 50 7.92 21.91 2.24
C PRO A 50 7.33 21.92 3.65
N GLN A 51 6.60 20.87 4.07
CA GLN A 51 6.06 20.73 5.41
C GLN A 51 7.06 20.09 6.38
N ARG A 52 8.26 19.67 5.89
CA ARG A 52 9.37 19.18 6.72
C ARG A 52 8.98 18.00 7.61
N GLU A 53 8.29 17.01 7.03
CA GLU A 53 7.80 15.82 7.73
C GLU A 53 8.95 15.03 8.38
N ARG A 54 10.18 15.14 7.83
CA ARG A 54 11.40 14.55 8.38
C ARG A 54 11.63 14.92 9.85
N GLU A 55 11.20 16.10 10.28
CA GLU A 55 11.36 16.54 11.68
C GLU A 55 10.53 15.73 12.67
N LEU A 56 9.39 15.20 12.22
CA LEU A 56 8.53 14.33 13.03
C LEU A 56 8.91 12.86 12.89
N LEU A 57 9.42 12.47 11.71
CA LEU A 57 9.78 11.08 11.43
C LEU A 57 11.12 10.68 12.02
N ALA A 58 12.13 11.56 12.00
CA ALA A 58 13.47 11.24 12.47
C ALA A 58 13.51 10.79 13.93
N PRO A 59 12.89 11.52 14.90
CA PRO A 59 12.89 11.08 16.29
C PRO A 59 12.21 9.72 16.51
N PHE A 60 11.19 9.40 15.71
CA PHE A 60 10.53 8.11 15.77
C PHE A 60 11.45 6.99 15.25
N CYS A 61 12.13 7.21 14.12
CA CYS A 61 13.07 6.24 13.57
C CYS A 61 14.28 6.01 14.48
N GLU A 62 14.75 7.04 15.18
CA GLU A 62 15.82 6.92 16.17
C GLU A 62 15.43 6.01 17.36
N GLN A 63 14.16 6.01 17.75
CA GLN A 63 13.64 5.21 18.85
C GLN A 63 13.30 3.75 18.44
N HIS A 64 13.12 3.49 17.15
CA HIS A 64 12.66 2.19 16.65
C HIS A 64 13.61 1.66 15.57
N PRO A 65 14.48 0.67 15.87
CA PRO A 65 15.52 0.18 14.96
C PRO A 65 14.96 -0.49 13.69
N ASN A 66 13.69 -0.89 13.71
CA ASN A 66 12.95 -1.40 12.56
C ASN A 66 12.31 -0.30 11.69
N CYS A 67 12.54 0.98 12.03
CA CYS A 67 12.06 2.14 11.28
C CYS A 67 13.23 2.91 10.68
N ARG A 68 13.14 3.27 9.41
CA ARG A 68 14.19 4.00 8.68
C ARG A 68 13.59 5.19 7.94
N LEU A 69 14.31 6.31 7.93
CA LEU A 69 13.97 7.51 7.17
C LEU A 69 14.96 7.67 6.02
N LEU A 70 14.44 7.70 4.80
CA LEU A 70 15.14 8.13 3.59
C LEU A 70 14.72 9.56 3.30
N ALA A 71 15.44 10.53 3.86
CA ALA A 71 15.25 11.94 3.59
C ALA A 71 16.04 12.29 2.32
N LEU A 72 15.35 12.77 1.29
CA LEU A 72 15.95 13.19 0.05
C LEU A 72 16.18 14.70 0.06
N ASP A 73 17.16 15.17 -0.71
CA ASP A 73 17.48 16.60 -0.87
C ASP A 73 16.79 17.24 -2.08
N GLU A 74 15.93 16.45 -2.75
CA GLU A 74 15.16 16.89 -3.91
C GLU A 74 13.78 16.23 -3.93
N ARG A 75 12.84 16.93 -4.57
CA ARG A 75 11.50 16.40 -4.81
C ARG A 75 11.53 15.35 -5.91
N VAL A 76 11.04 14.15 -5.59
CA VAL A 76 10.77 13.10 -6.57
C VAL A 76 9.27 12.78 -6.63
N ASN A 77 8.83 12.09 -7.68
CA ASN A 77 7.45 11.64 -7.76
C ASN A 77 7.19 10.40 -6.89
N LEU A 78 5.91 10.05 -6.72
CA LEU A 78 5.47 8.95 -5.88
C LEU A 78 6.14 7.61 -6.25
N PHE A 79 6.22 7.28 -7.53
CA PHE A 79 6.76 5.99 -7.99
C PHE A 79 8.27 5.91 -7.80
N LYS A 80 8.98 7.02 -8.01
CA LYS A 80 10.42 7.10 -7.68
C LYS A 80 10.65 6.94 -6.17
N ALA A 81 9.85 7.60 -5.35
CA ALA A 81 9.94 7.44 -3.89
C ALA A 81 9.69 5.98 -3.47
N TRP A 82 8.69 5.31 -4.05
CA TRP A 82 8.44 3.89 -3.77
C TRP A 82 9.59 2.99 -4.23
N ASN A 83 10.19 3.26 -5.40
CA ASN A 83 11.35 2.52 -5.88
C ASN A 83 12.53 2.63 -4.92
N LEU A 84 12.86 3.84 -4.45
CA LEU A 84 13.93 4.06 -3.48
C LEU A 84 13.67 3.31 -2.16
N GLY A 85 12.43 3.31 -1.69
CA GLY A 85 12.03 2.52 -0.52
C GLY A 85 12.15 1.01 -0.76
N TRP A 86 11.82 0.54 -1.95
CA TRP A 86 11.97 -0.85 -2.35
C TRP A 86 13.42 -1.31 -2.43
N GLU A 87 14.29 -0.48 -3.01
CA GLU A 87 15.74 -0.73 -3.06
C GLU A 87 16.34 -0.84 -1.65
N ALA A 88 15.82 -0.04 -0.71
CA ALA A 88 16.26 -0.03 0.68
C ALA A 88 15.66 -1.16 1.52
N ALA A 89 14.63 -1.85 1.04
CA ALA A 89 13.93 -2.90 1.76
C ALA A 89 14.81 -4.13 1.99
N SER A 90 14.81 -4.66 3.22
CA SER A 90 15.61 -5.84 3.59
C SER A 90 14.78 -7.13 3.70
N ALA A 91 13.46 -7.01 3.97
CA ALA A 91 12.60 -8.19 4.12
C ALA A 91 12.33 -8.91 2.80
N PRO A 92 11.96 -10.21 2.84
CA PRO A 92 11.59 -10.97 1.64
C PRO A 92 10.28 -10.53 1.01
N LEU A 93 9.41 -9.85 1.78
CA LEU A 93 8.15 -9.28 1.31
C LEU A 93 8.20 -7.76 1.42
N VAL A 94 7.61 -7.08 0.45
CA VAL A 94 7.50 -5.61 0.42
C VAL A 94 6.05 -5.21 0.16
N CYS A 95 5.60 -4.14 0.78
CA CYS A 95 4.35 -3.48 0.43
C CYS A 95 4.49 -1.97 0.51
N ASN A 96 3.58 -1.25 -0.14
CA ASN A 96 3.45 0.19 -0.01
C ASN A 96 2.24 0.53 0.84
N SER A 97 2.32 1.62 1.60
CA SER A 97 1.19 2.23 2.28
C SER A 97 1.27 3.74 2.12
N ASN A 98 0.15 4.39 1.87
CA ASN A 98 0.11 5.85 1.83
C ASN A 98 -0.01 6.41 3.25
N MET A 99 0.44 7.65 3.43
CA MET A 99 0.41 8.32 4.72
C MET A 99 -1.02 8.55 5.23
N ASP A 100 -1.96 8.88 4.33
CA ASP A 100 -3.36 9.19 4.62
C ASP A 100 -4.28 7.95 4.70
N ASP A 101 -3.80 6.77 4.32
CA ASP A 101 -4.55 5.52 4.39
C ASP A 101 -4.43 4.85 5.78
N MET A 102 -5.22 3.81 6.04
CA MET A 102 -5.21 3.12 7.34
C MET A 102 -5.02 1.61 7.18
N MET A 103 -4.11 1.06 7.97
CA MET A 103 -3.81 -0.37 8.06
C MET A 103 -4.52 -0.98 9.26
N HIS A 104 -5.21 -2.11 9.05
CA HIS A 104 -5.74 -2.90 10.16
C HIS A 104 -4.58 -3.40 11.04
N PRO A 105 -4.70 -3.46 12.39
CA PRO A 105 -3.63 -3.91 13.27
C PRO A 105 -3.03 -5.28 12.94
N ARG A 106 -3.81 -6.15 12.30
CA ARG A 106 -3.39 -7.48 11.85
C ARG A 106 -3.12 -7.58 10.35
N LEU A 107 -2.96 -6.45 9.64
CA LEU A 107 -2.72 -6.46 8.19
C LEU A 107 -1.41 -7.18 7.86
N LEU A 108 -0.31 -6.72 8.43
CA LEU A 108 1.03 -7.21 8.09
C LEU A 108 1.20 -8.67 8.49
N GLU A 109 0.71 -9.07 9.67
CA GLU A 109 0.69 -10.46 10.11
C GLU A 109 -0.08 -11.36 9.13
N SER A 110 -1.28 -10.92 8.73
CA SER A 110 -2.13 -11.69 7.82
C SER A 110 -1.49 -11.87 6.45
N VAL A 111 -0.87 -10.81 5.92
CA VAL A 111 -0.21 -10.84 4.62
C VAL A 111 1.06 -11.69 4.66
N ALA A 112 1.94 -11.47 5.64
CA ALA A 112 3.16 -12.23 5.78
C ALA A 112 2.86 -13.72 6.00
N GLY A 113 1.96 -14.06 6.93
CA GLY A 113 1.59 -15.44 7.18
C GLY A 113 0.94 -16.14 5.99
N GLN A 114 0.11 -15.43 5.20
CA GLN A 114 -0.45 -15.99 3.98
C GLN A 114 0.62 -16.27 2.92
N MET A 115 1.52 -15.32 2.69
CA MET A 115 2.54 -15.44 1.64
C MET A 115 3.67 -16.41 2.01
N GLU A 116 3.97 -16.58 3.28
CA GLU A 116 4.90 -17.62 3.76
C GLU A 116 4.31 -19.03 3.59
N GLY A 117 3.00 -19.17 3.76
CA GLY A 117 2.28 -20.45 3.67
C GLY A 117 1.82 -20.84 2.26
N CYS A 118 2.12 -20.06 1.22
CA CYS A 118 1.69 -20.34 -0.16
C CYS A 118 2.74 -19.89 -1.18
N ASP A 119 2.50 -20.21 -2.45
CA ASP A 119 3.37 -19.89 -3.58
C ASP A 119 2.96 -18.60 -4.33
N TRP A 120 2.22 -17.70 -3.67
CA TRP A 120 1.89 -16.40 -4.26
C TRP A 120 3.11 -15.48 -4.30
N ASP A 121 3.29 -14.83 -5.41
CA ASP A 121 4.28 -13.77 -5.61
C ASP A 121 3.72 -12.40 -5.21
N VAL A 122 2.39 -12.25 -5.32
CA VAL A 122 1.66 -11.01 -5.04
C VAL A 122 0.41 -11.31 -4.19
N CYS A 123 0.20 -10.50 -3.17
CA CYS A 123 -0.95 -10.59 -2.28
C CYS A 123 -1.68 -9.25 -2.19
N THR A 124 -3.00 -9.28 -2.32
CA THR A 124 -3.88 -8.14 -2.05
C THR A 124 -4.85 -8.45 -0.92
N VAL A 125 -5.55 -7.43 -0.45
CA VAL A 125 -6.59 -7.55 0.59
C VAL A 125 -7.87 -6.88 0.14
N LEU A 126 -8.97 -7.09 0.85
CA LEU A 126 -10.15 -6.26 0.67
C LEU A 126 -9.91 -4.89 1.28
N ILE A 127 -10.27 -3.87 0.51
CA ILE A 127 -10.10 -2.48 0.86
C ILE A 127 -11.46 -1.83 1.08
N ALA A 128 -11.65 -1.17 2.20
CA ALA A 128 -12.75 -0.25 2.42
C ALA A 128 -12.35 1.16 1.97
N ARG A 129 -13.30 1.96 1.50
CA ARG A 129 -13.08 3.36 1.12
C ARG A 129 -13.95 4.25 1.97
N ALA A 130 -13.34 5.25 2.58
CA ALA A 130 -14.02 6.24 3.39
C ALA A 130 -13.42 7.63 3.24
N GLU A 131 -14.18 8.65 3.63
CA GLU A 131 -13.66 9.98 3.89
C GLU A 131 -13.15 9.99 5.33
N LEU A 132 -11.92 10.47 5.57
CA LEU A 132 -11.30 10.43 6.91
C LEU A 132 -12.17 11.11 7.98
N SER A 133 -12.80 12.22 7.65
CA SER A 133 -13.72 12.95 8.54
C SER A 133 -14.98 12.17 8.92
N SER A 134 -15.32 11.12 8.14
CA SER A 134 -16.51 10.29 8.39
C SER A 134 -16.26 9.11 9.31
N ILE A 135 -15.00 8.88 9.73
CA ILE A 135 -14.60 7.74 10.55
C ILE A 135 -14.26 8.20 11.95
N PRO A 136 -14.98 7.73 13.00
CA PRO A 136 -14.61 8.02 14.39
C PRO A 136 -13.20 7.53 14.70
N ALA A 137 -12.42 8.37 15.41
CA ALA A 137 -10.99 8.13 15.62
C ALA A 137 -10.62 6.79 16.28
N ASN A 138 -11.53 6.22 17.08
CA ASN A 138 -11.30 4.97 17.83
C ASN A 138 -12.18 3.80 17.38
N ASP A 139 -12.89 3.93 16.26
CA ASP A 139 -13.89 2.93 15.83
C ASP A 139 -13.74 2.52 14.35
N GLN A 140 -12.56 2.79 13.75
CA GLN A 140 -12.36 2.59 12.32
C GLN A 140 -12.57 1.14 11.90
N TRP A 141 -12.17 0.21 12.73
CA TRP A 141 -12.18 -1.23 12.45
C TRP A 141 -13.39 -1.97 13.04
N SER A 142 -14.37 -1.26 13.58
CA SER A 142 -15.61 -1.90 14.00
C SER A 142 -16.43 -2.38 12.81
N LEU A 143 -17.17 -3.45 13.01
CA LEU A 143 -18.09 -3.94 11.99
C LEU A 143 -19.16 -2.90 11.61
N ALA A 144 -19.57 -2.05 12.57
CA ALA A 144 -20.53 -0.97 12.34
C ALA A 144 -19.96 0.10 11.40
N SER A 145 -18.72 0.53 11.62
CA SER A 145 -18.03 1.51 10.75
C SER A 145 -17.77 0.93 9.37
N LEU A 146 -17.25 -0.29 9.27
CA LEU A 146 -16.97 -0.95 7.99
C LEU A 146 -18.24 -1.14 7.13
N LYS A 147 -19.40 -1.40 7.74
CA LYS A 147 -20.69 -1.48 7.00
C LYS A 147 -21.08 -0.15 6.33
N ARG A 148 -20.68 0.99 6.88
CA ARG A 148 -20.94 2.31 6.31
C ARG A 148 -19.99 2.67 5.17
N MET A 149 -18.82 2.01 5.10
CA MET A 149 -17.81 2.26 4.08
C MET A 149 -18.16 1.57 2.76
N ARG A 150 -17.62 2.09 1.69
CA ARG A 150 -17.73 1.46 0.37
C ARG A 150 -16.59 0.47 0.20
N LEU A 151 -16.91 -0.80 0.00
CA LEU A 151 -15.91 -1.77 -0.43
C LEU A 151 -15.34 -1.36 -1.77
N PHE A 152 -14.03 -1.41 -1.82
CA PHE A 152 -13.24 -1.03 -2.95
C PHE A 152 -12.17 -2.09 -3.14
N HIS A 153 -12.05 -2.60 -4.34
CA HIS A 153 -10.96 -3.46 -4.69
C HIS A 153 -10.26 -2.86 -5.90
N ARG A 154 -9.12 -2.27 -5.68
CA ARG A 154 -8.15 -1.92 -6.70
C ARG A 154 -6.78 -2.25 -6.15
N PRO A 155 -6.00 -3.09 -6.83
CA PRO A 155 -4.61 -3.28 -6.50
C PRO A 155 -3.88 -1.97 -6.81
N GLY A 156 -3.58 -1.18 -5.90
CA GLY A 156 -2.96 0.14 -6.04
C GLY A 156 -2.98 0.89 -4.74
N ALA A 157 -4.03 0.72 -3.93
CA ALA A 157 -4.07 1.31 -2.60
C ALA A 157 -3.22 0.48 -1.61
N PHE A 158 -3.33 -0.85 -1.66
CA PHE A 158 -2.48 -1.76 -0.90
C PHE A 158 -2.21 -3.03 -1.71
N THR A 159 -0.95 -3.38 -1.82
CA THR A 159 -0.49 -4.64 -2.40
C THR A 159 0.84 -5.00 -1.76
N ALA A 160 1.03 -6.27 -1.46
CA ALA A 160 2.31 -6.83 -1.03
C ALA A 160 2.82 -7.82 -2.07
N TRP A 161 4.13 -7.89 -2.21
CA TRP A 161 4.78 -8.79 -3.16
C TRP A 161 6.12 -9.28 -2.64
N ARG A 162 6.60 -10.39 -3.24
CA ARG A 162 7.95 -10.87 -2.96
C ARG A 162 8.95 -9.87 -3.50
N ARG A 163 9.94 -9.50 -2.68
CA ARG A 163 10.98 -8.54 -3.08
C ARG A 163 11.71 -8.98 -4.36
N SER A 164 11.89 -10.27 -4.57
CA SER A 164 12.49 -10.84 -5.79
C SER A 164 11.73 -10.54 -7.10
N LEU A 165 10.50 -10.00 -7.05
CA LEU A 165 9.81 -9.53 -8.25
C LEU A 165 10.54 -8.37 -8.94
N GLN A 166 11.38 -7.63 -8.22
CA GLN A 166 12.25 -6.62 -8.81
C GLN A 166 13.11 -7.19 -9.94
N ASP A 167 13.55 -8.44 -9.80
CA ASP A 167 14.44 -9.11 -10.74
C ASP A 167 13.71 -9.61 -12.00
N THR A 168 12.42 -9.86 -11.92
CA THR A 168 11.61 -10.45 -12.99
C THR A 168 10.64 -9.48 -13.63
N VAL A 169 9.97 -8.65 -12.85
CA VAL A 169 8.98 -7.67 -13.30
C VAL A 169 9.57 -6.26 -13.39
N GLY A 170 10.65 -6.00 -12.64
CA GLY A 170 11.27 -4.69 -12.51
C GLY A 170 10.55 -3.80 -11.49
N MET A 171 11.01 -2.57 -11.38
CA MET A 171 10.50 -1.54 -10.48
C MET A 171 9.30 -0.82 -11.09
N PHE A 172 8.65 0.09 -10.35
CA PHE A 172 7.65 0.99 -10.93
C PHE A 172 8.28 1.85 -12.02
N ASP A 173 7.56 2.08 -13.11
CA ASP A 173 7.94 3.08 -14.10
C ASP A 173 7.66 4.48 -13.52
N ASP A 174 8.71 5.18 -13.14
CA ASP A 174 8.65 6.48 -12.48
C ASP A 174 8.44 7.68 -13.43
N ASP A 175 8.35 7.42 -14.72
CA ASP A 175 7.84 8.41 -15.69
C ASP A 175 6.32 8.62 -15.61
N TYR A 176 5.58 7.72 -14.96
CA TYR A 176 4.16 7.92 -14.71
C TYR A 176 3.93 8.88 -13.54
N PHE A 177 2.86 9.67 -13.65
CA PHE A 177 2.44 10.57 -12.58
C PHE A 177 1.41 9.94 -11.62
N ALA A 178 0.43 9.23 -12.16
CA ALA A 178 -0.70 8.70 -11.40
C ALA A 178 -1.18 7.31 -11.85
N ALA A 179 -0.56 6.71 -12.84
CA ALA A 179 -0.98 5.41 -13.39
C ALA A 179 0.13 4.35 -13.38
N GLY A 180 1.26 4.60 -12.71
CA GLY A 180 2.36 3.65 -12.61
C GLY A 180 1.97 2.37 -11.88
N ASP A 181 1.04 2.45 -10.91
CA ASP A 181 0.44 1.29 -10.27
C ASP A 181 -0.28 0.37 -11.27
N LYS A 182 -0.99 0.94 -12.24
CA LYS A 182 -1.70 0.18 -13.27
C LYS A 182 -0.75 -0.43 -14.29
N GLU A 183 0.28 0.31 -14.65
CA GLU A 183 1.34 -0.17 -15.53
C GLU A 183 2.05 -1.36 -14.89
N PHE A 184 2.49 -1.22 -13.63
CA PHE A 184 3.14 -2.28 -12.88
C PHE A 184 2.27 -3.54 -12.76
N TRP A 185 0.97 -3.38 -12.48
CA TRP A 185 0.03 -4.49 -12.48
C TRP A 185 -0.14 -5.14 -13.87
N GLY A 186 -0.05 -4.36 -14.94
CA GLY A 186 -0.03 -4.90 -16.29
C GLY A 186 1.14 -5.86 -16.49
N ARG A 187 2.34 -5.46 -16.09
CA ARG A 187 3.55 -6.31 -16.14
C ARG A 187 3.42 -7.55 -15.27
N ILE A 188 2.89 -7.43 -14.05
CA ILE A 188 2.62 -8.56 -13.16
C ILE A 188 1.72 -9.60 -13.84
N ILE A 189 0.63 -9.16 -14.47
CA ILE A 189 -0.31 -10.07 -15.14
C ILE A 189 0.34 -10.76 -16.33
N ASP A 190 1.10 -10.02 -17.12
CA ASP A 190 1.75 -10.55 -18.33
C ASP A 190 2.95 -11.45 -18.01
N SER A 191 3.59 -11.28 -16.85
CA SER A 191 4.72 -12.12 -16.41
C SER A 191 4.31 -13.53 -15.96
N GLY A 192 3.01 -13.77 -15.76
CA GLY A 192 2.51 -15.07 -15.29
C GLY A 192 2.80 -15.37 -13.82
N VAL A 193 3.21 -14.37 -13.03
CA VAL A 193 3.40 -14.54 -11.58
C VAL A 193 2.09 -14.89 -10.87
N LYS A 194 2.20 -15.59 -9.77
CA LYS A 194 1.04 -16.03 -8.99
C LYS A 194 0.57 -14.92 -8.05
N TYR A 195 -0.68 -14.58 -8.12
CA TYR A 195 -1.27 -13.58 -7.24
C TYR A 195 -2.55 -14.07 -6.58
N GLY A 196 -2.79 -13.58 -5.36
CA GLY A 196 -3.98 -13.94 -4.60
C GLY A 196 -4.52 -12.80 -3.76
N MET A 197 -5.64 -13.06 -3.08
CA MET A 197 -6.32 -12.06 -2.26
C MET A 197 -6.80 -12.65 -0.94
N ILE A 198 -6.39 -12.03 0.15
CA ILE A 198 -6.97 -12.27 1.48
C ILE A 198 -8.36 -11.62 1.53
N ARG A 199 -9.40 -12.44 1.67
CA ARG A 199 -10.80 -11.99 1.68
C ARG A 199 -11.22 -11.41 3.05
N LYS A 200 -10.39 -10.52 3.60
CA LYS A 200 -10.66 -9.75 4.81
C LYS A 200 -10.44 -8.27 4.53
N ILE A 201 -11.25 -7.41 5.15
CA ILE A 201 -11.07 -5.95 5.04
C ILE A 201 -9.95 -5.58 6.01
N LEU A 202 -8.77 -5.34 5.45
CA LEU A 202 -7.55 -5.06 6.22
C LEU A 202 -6.93 -3.70 5.89
N TYR A 203 -7.52 -2.95 4.96
CA TYR A 203 -7.02 -1.64 4.56
C TYR A 203 -8.19 -0.68 4.32
N ILE A 204 -8.06 0.55 4.78
CA ILE A 204 -9.01 1.62 4.50
C ILE A 204 -8.31 2.66 3.64
N TYR A 205 -8.75 2.78 2.40
CA TYR A 205 -8.30 3.81 1.48
C TYR A 205 -9.04 5.12 1.78
N SER A 206 -8.26 6.12 2.14
CA SER A 206 -8.78 7.47 2.41
C SER A 206 -9.12 8.21 1.13
N LYS A 207 -10.22 8.94 1.15
CA LYS A 207 -10.58 9.87 0.09
C LYS A 207 -10.36 11.29 0.60
N SER A 208 -9.31 11.93 0.15
CA SER A 208 -9.05 13.35 0.38
C SER A 208 -9.42 14.17 -0.85
N GLU A 209 -9.86 15.42 -0.65
CA GLU A 209 -10.02 16.39 -1.75
C GLU A 209 -8.67 16.93 -2.23
N GLN A 210 -7.66 16.85 -1.38
CA GLN A 210 -6.29 17.31 -1.66
C GLN A 210 -5.46 16.28 -2.43
N GLN A 211 -6.05 15.16 -2.87
CA GLN A 211 -5.32 14.15 -3.65
C GLN A 211 -4.64 14.78 -4.86
N LEU A 212 -3.35 14.51 -5.02
CA LEU A 212 -2.47 15.02 -6.09
C LEU A 212 -3.09 14.87 -7.49
N SER A 213 -3.86 13.80 -7.69
CA SER A 213 -4.54 13.49 -8.93
C SER A 213 -5.73 14.41 -9.27
N LYS A 214 -6.15 15.29 -8.35
CA LYS A 214 -7.31 16.19 -8.56
C LYS A 214 -6.92 17.64 -8.89
N SER A 215 -5.64 17.99 -8.81
CA SER A 215 -5.17 19.32 -9.21
C SER A 215 -5.30 19.53 -10.74
N PRO A 216 -5.46 20.75 -11.26
CA PRO A 216 -5.51 21.01 -12.70
C PRO A 216 -4.25 20.49 -13.45
N ALA A 217 -3.06 20.70 -12.88
CA ALA A 217 -1.82 20.15 -13.41
C ALA A 217 -1.79 18.62 -13.35
N GLY A 218 -2.39 18.04 -12.31
CA GLY A 218 -2.56 16.58 -12.16
C GLY A 218 -3.48 15.99 -13.21
N GLU A 219 -4.55 16.72 -13.62
CA GLU A 219 -5.47 16.23 -14.66
C GLU A 219 -4.79 16.08 -16.01
N GLN A 220 -3.98 17.08 -16.42
CA GLN A 220 -3.24 17.02 -17.69
C GLN A 220 -2.25 15.84 -17.69
N ARG A 221 -1.47 15.68 -16.62
CA ARG A 221 -0.52 14.55 -16.48
C ARG A 221 -1.26 13.21 -16.46
N ARG A 222 -2.41 13.10 -15.81
CA ARG A 222 -3.24 11.88 -15.86
C ARG A 222 -3.72 11.54 -17.26
N GLN A 223 -4.01 12.53 -18.10
CA GLN A 223 -4.37 12.28 -19.49
C GLN A 223 -3.16 11.75 -20.28
N GLN A 224 -1.98 12.28 -20.05
CA GLN A 224 -0.73 11.76 -20.64
C GLN A 224 -0.48 10.32 -20.20
N ASP A 225 -0.62 10.02 -18.90
CA ASP A 225 -0.51 8.66 -18.38
C ASP A 225 -1.52 7.70 -19.04
N LYS A 226 -2.77 8.13 -19.23
CA LYS A 226 -3.79 7.31 -19.92
C LYS A 226 -3.41 7.02 -21.37
N GLN A 227 -2.85 8.00 -22.08
CA GLN A 227 -2.38 7.81 -23.45
C GLN A 227 -1.20 6.83 -23.49
N ARG A 228 -0.20 7.01 -22.59
CA ARG A 228 0.94 6.11 -22.46
C ARG A 228 0.47 4.68 -22.14
N LEU A 229 -0.38 4.52 -21.14
CA LEU A 229 -0.93 3.23 -20.73
C LEU A 229 -1.76 2.55 -21.83
N SER A 230 -2.43 3.33 -22.70
CA SER A 230 -3.21 2.76 -23.82
C SER A 230 -2.33 2.10 -24.88
N ARG A 231 -1.04 2.49 -24.99
CA ARG A 231 -0.08 1.92 -25.92
C ARG A 231 0.48 0.57 -25.43
N THR A 232 0.47 0.32 -24.13
CA THR A 232 0.97 -0.94 -23.54
C THR A 232 0.00 -2.10 -23.70
N GLY A 233 -1.26 -1.85 -24.03
CA GLY A 233 -2.30 -2.87 -24.07
C GLY A 233 -2.84 -3.27 -22.68
N TYR A 234 -2.20 -2.88 -21.58
CA TYR A 234 -2.58 -3.26 -20.21
C TYR A 234 -3.96 -2.76 -19.79
N ARG A 235 -4.50 -1.73 -20.42
CA ARG A 235 -5.85 -1.22 -20.16
C ARG A 235 -6.96 -2.26 -20.31
N ARG A 236 -6.75 -3.31 -21.12
CA ARG A 236 -7.71 -4.40 -21.36
C ARG A 236 -7.84 -5.36 -20.18
N TYR A 237 -6.83 -5.39 -19.28
CA TYR A 237 -6.77 -6.36 -18.17
C TYR A 237 -7.36 -5.84 -16.88
N TRP A 238 -7.61 -4.56 -16.80
CA TRP A 238 -8.09 -3.88 -15.61
C TRP A 238 -9.59 -3.64 -15.62
N PRO A 239 -10.31 -3.89 -14.56
CA PRO A 239 -10.12 -4.65 -13.31
C PRO A 239 -10.70 -6.09 -13.37
N TYR A 240 -11.23 -6.50 -14.53
CA TYR A 240 -12.11 -7.67 -14.66
C TYR A 240 -11.37 -9.02 -14.69
N ARG A 241 -10.14 -9.05 -15.15
CA ARG A 241 -9.37 -10.30 -15.20
C ARG A 241 -8.77 -10.71 -13.85
N ILE A 242 -8.37 -9.75 -13.04
CA ILE A 242 -7.74 -10.03 -11.75
C ILE A 242 -8.78 -10.49 -10.72
N PHE A 243 -9.99 -9.90 -10.77
CA PHE A 243 -11.03 -10.15 -9.75
C PHE A 243 -12.43 -10.17 -10.39
N PRO A 244 -12.81 -11.23 -11.09
CA PRO A 244 -14.08 -11.33 -11.82
C PRO A 244 -15.33 -11.20 -10.94
N HIS A 245 -15.17 -11.24 -9.62
CA HIS A 245 -16.29 -11.27 -8.66
C HIS A 245 -16.47 -9.99 -7.85
N TYR A 246 -15.89 -8.86 -8.27
CA TYR A 246 -15.95 -7.62 -7.50
C TYR A 246 -17.38 -7.14 -7.17
N THR A 247 -18.27 -7.12 -8.16
CA THR A 247 -19.67 -6.71 -7.96
C THR A 247 -20.39 -7.70 -7.04
N PHE A 248 -20.15 -8.98 -7.22
CA PHE A 248 -20.69 -10.03 -6.38
C PHE A 248 -20.18 -9.92 -4.94
N MET A 249 -18.89 -9.65 -4.73
CA MET A 249 -18.32 -9.46 -3.39
C MET A 249 -18.96 -8.28 -2.63
N ARG A 250 -19.32 -7.19 -3.33
CA ARG A 250 -20.03 -6.06 -2.70
C ARG A 250 -21.42 -6.47 -2.21
N LEU A 251 -22.14 -7.26 -2.98
CA LEU A 251 -23.43 -7.79 -2.57
C LEU A 251 -23.28 -8.76 -1.37
N VAL A 252 -22.34 -9.69 -1.47
CA VAL A 252 -22.08 -10.68 -0.40
C VAL A 252 -21.62 -9.98 0.89
N PHE A 253 -20.82 -8.91 0.82
CA PHE A 253 -20.46 -8.14 2.02
C PHE A 253 -21.68 -7.47 2.68
N ARG A 254 -22.61 -6.95 1.90
CA ARG A 254 -23.84 -6.39 2.46
C ARG A 254 -24.69 -7.44 3.19
N LEU A 255 -24.75 -8.65 2.63
CA LEU A 255 -25.53 -9.75 3.19
C LEU A 255 -24.82 -10.48 4.34
N TYR A 256 -23.51 -10.67 4.22
CA TYR A 256 -22.69 -11.45 5.16
C TYR A 256 -21.42 -10.69 5.60
N PRO A 257 -21.55 -9.53 6.25
CA PRO A 257 -20.38 -8.67 6.53
C PRO A 257 -19.36 -9.34 7.46
N ARG A 258 -19.80 -10.19 8.40
CA ARG A 258 -18.91 -10.91 9.33
C ARG A 258 -17.92 -11.84 8.63
N ARG A 259 -18.22 -12.33 7.42
CA ARG A 259 -17.31 -13.16 6.63
C ARG A 259 -16.02 -12.45 6.26
N TYR A 260 -16.09 -11.15 6.07
CA TYR A 260 -14.97 -10.30 5.63
C TYR A 260 -14.39 -9.45 6.75
N TYR A 261 -15.00 -9.53 7.92
CA TYR A 261 -14.54 -8.85 9.11
C TYR A 261 -13.44 -9.64 9.79
N LEU A 262 -12.42 -8.94 10.27
CA LEU A 262 -11.42 -9.43 11.21
C LEU A 262 -11.47 -8.48 12.41
N PRO A 263 -11.67 -8.94 13.65
CA PRO A 263 -11.60 -8.06 14.81
C PRO A 263 -10.14 -7.55 14.95
N PRO A 264 -9.94 -6.29 15.37
CA PRO A 264 -8.63 -5.85 15.82
C PRO A 264 -8.18 -6.69 17.01
N ALA A 265 -6.90 -6.81 17.21
CA ALA A 265 -6.34 -7.57 18.33
C ALA A 265 -6.65 -6.90 19.66
#